data_326d6dbd99d99139593dd6f95ba8f040
#
_entry.id   326d6dbd99d99139593dd6f95ba8f040
#
_cell.length_a   1.000
_cell.length_b   1.000
_cell.length_c   1.000
_cell.angle_alpha   90.00
_cell.angle_beta   90.00
_cell.angle_gamma   90.00
#
_symmetry.space_group_name_H-M   'P 1'
#
loop_
_entity.id
_entity.type
_entity.pdbx_description
1 polymer ?
#
loop_
_entity_poly.entity_id
_entity_poly.type
_entity_poly.pdbx_seq_one_letter_code
_entity_poly.pdbx_strand_id
1 'polypeptide(L)'
;MALWFVISLTSCGTPRIVVKETAGPLSNQLPEPNLVFVITKEDPNLNDSLLIGTIATKHNGFSGDCNLRQVKRAAQKEAKEIGGNLIFITRHKLPNAILNPCHRIRGNIYSVPNPEAFEKEILWNTNRKLKVRDFKGSTKDKPFVAATNAYFGYTTSVKSEENTIIIEVDTYFDCELSYFKNNKSQSLVLNHEQLHFDITELYARKFIQR
;
A
#
# COMPACT_ATOMS: atom_id res chain seq x y z
N MET A 1 6.07 -48.80 -22.30
CA MET A 1 5.54 -47.88 -21.29
C MET A 1 6.33 -46.59 -21.36
N ALA A 2 5.78 -45.56 -21.99
CA ALA A 2 6.43 -44.27 -22.12
C ALA A 2 5.97 -43.38 -20.97
N LEU A 3 6.90 -42.97 -20.11
CA LEU A 3 6.67 -42.08 -18.98
C LEU A 3 6.63 -40.64 -19.51
N TRP A 4 5.44 -40.04 -19.60
CA TRP A 4 5.28 -38.65 -19.92
C TRP A 4 5.61 -37.82 -18.67
N PHE A 5 6.74 -37.12 -18.68
CA PHE A 5 7.06 -36.09 -17.71
C PHE A 5 6.27 -34.83 -18.10
N VAL A 6 5.19 -34.55 -17.40
CA VAL A 6 4.49 -33.24 -17.47
C VAL A 6 5.34 -32.27 -16.68
N ILE A 7 6.16 -31.49 -17.37
CA ILE A 7 6.81 -30.31 -16.80
C ILE A 7 5.72 -29.25 -16.67
N SER A 8 5.17 -29.10 -15.48
CA SER A 8 4.34 -27.95 -15.16
C SER A 8 5.22 -26.70 -15.15
N LEU A 9 5.15 -25.91 -16.21
CA LEU A 9 5.69 -24.56 -16.29
C LEU A 9 4.91 -23.73 -15.29
N THR A 10 5.42 -23.63 -14.06
CA THR A 10 4.90 -22.70 -13.07
C THR A 10 5.19 -21.29 -13.57
N SER A 11 4.11 -20.60 -13.90
CA SER A 11 4.05 -19.19 -14.30
C SER A 11 4.96 -18.33 -13.42
N CYS A 12 5.92 -17.70 -14.05
CA CYS A 12 6.71 -16.59 -13.51
C CYS A 12 5.78 -15.42 -13.21
N GLY A 13 5.80 -14.85 -11.99
CA GLY A 13 5.14 -13.59 -11.93
C GLY A 13 5.01 -12.92 -10.58
N THR A 14 4.84 -13.59 -9.46
CA THR A 14 4.62 -12.89 -8.18
C THR A 14 5.87 -12.89 -7.30
N PRO A 15 6.19 -11.75 -6.66
CA PRO A 15 7.29 -11.70 -5.70
C PRO A 15 7.02 -12.68 -4.56
N ARG A 16 7.96 -13.59 -4.31
CA ARG A 16 7.84 -14.54 -3.21
C ARG A 16 8.14 -13.85 -1.89
N ILE A 17 7.14 -13.82 -1.04
CA ILE A 17 7.23 -13.30 0.32
C ILE A 17 7.44 -14.47 1.29
N VAL A 18 8.28 -14.27 2.29
CA VAL A 18 8.47 -15.19 3.41
C VAL A 18 8.09 -14.48 4.68
N VAL A 19 7.15 -15.06 5.39
CA VAL A 19 6.74 -14.63 6.73
C VAL A 19 7.31 -15.60 7.75
N LYS A 20 7.80 -15.05 8.87
CA LYS A 20 8.12 -15.81 10.08
C LYS A 20 7.27 -15.26 11.20
N GLU A 21 6.40 -16.07 11.73
CA GLU A 21 5.60 -15.74 12.91
C GLU A 21 6.49 -15.72 14.15
N THR A 22 6.30 -14.73 15.01
CA THR A 22 7.03 -14.56 16.29
C THR A 22 6.13 -14.79 17.49
N ALA A 23 4.82 -14.56 17.35
CA ALA A 23 3.82 -14.95 18.33
C ALA A 23 3.08 -16.16 17.78
N GLY A 24 2.71 -17.10 18.66
CA GLY A 24 1.81 -18.18 18.27
C GLY A 24 0.51 -17.60 17.70
N PRO A 25 -0.26 -18.39 16.92
CA PRO A 25 -1.44 -17.88 16.23
C PRO A 25 -2.32 -17.15 17.23
N LEU A 26 -2.63 -15.88 16.94
CA LEU A 26 -3.62 -15.09 17.67
C LEU A 26 -5.01 -15.71 17.41
N SER A 27 -5.16 -16.93 17.95
CA SER A 27 -6.43 -17.64 17.97
C SER A 27 -7.42 -16.76 18.70
N ASN A 28 -8.40 -16.24 17.99
CA ASN A 28 -9.73 -15.84 18.43
C ASN A 28 -10.04 -14.41 18.83
N GLN A 29 -9.23 -13.36 18.62
CA GLN A 29 -9.66 -12.06 19.18
C GLN A 29 -9.66 -10.84 18.27
N LEU A 30 -9.14 -10.89 17.07
CA LEU A 30 -9.25 -9.74 16.15
C LEU A 30 -10.02 -10.14 14.90
N PRO A 31 -11.04 -9.34 14.49
CA PRO A 31 -11.69 -9.57 13.20
C PRO A 31 -10.64 -9.55 12.10
N GLU A 32 -10.80 -10.39 11.07
CA GLU A 32 -9.90 -10.38 9.92
C GLU A 32 -9.66 -8.94 9.45
N PRO A 33 -8.40 -8.48 9.36
CA PRO A 33 -8.13 -7.12 8.98
C PRO A 33 -8.59 -6.90 7.54
N ASN A 34 -9.51 -5.97 7.34
CA ASN A 34 -9.99 -5.62 6.00
C ASN A 34 -8.87 -4.99 5.16
N LEU A 35 -7.94 -4.27 5.81
CA LEU A 35 -6.81 -3.58 5.19
C LEU A 35 -5.55 -3.79 6.01
N VAL A 36 -4.41 -3.89 5.32
CA VAL A 36 -3.08 -3.91 5.92
C VAL A 36 -2.35 -2.65 5.48
N PHE A 37 -1.98 -1.80 6.42
CA PHE A 37 -1.23 -0.57 6.15
C PHE A 37 0.26 -0.84 6.09
N VAL A 38 0.99 -0.01 5.34
CA VAL A 38 2.45 -0.13 5.18
C VAL A 38 3.10 1.20 5.51
N ILE A 39 3.95 1.22 6.51
CA ILE A 39 4.76 2.38 6.89
C ILE A 39 6.24 2.12 6.64
N THR A 40 6.98 3.18 6.34
CA THR A 40 8.43 3.14 6.06
C THR A 40 9.25 3.96 7.03
N LYS A 41 8.59 4.73 7.89
CA LYS A 41 9.21 5.51 8.97
C LYS A 41 8.70 4.97 10.29
N GLU A 42 9.56 4.97 11.29
CA GLU A 42 9.17 4.64 12.65
C GLU A 42 8.10 5.62 13.15
N ASP A 43 7.09 5.09 13.79
CA ASP A 43 5.97 5.87 14.32
C ASP A 43 5.88 5.59 15.83
N PRO A 44 5.84 6.62 16.69
CA PRO A 44 5.79 6.45 18.14
C PRO A 44 4.57 5.64 18.62
N ASN A 45 3.49 5.61 17.83
CA ASN A 45 2.32 4.80 18.16
C ASN A 45 2.55 3.28 17.98
N LEU A 46 3.71 2.85 17.49
CA LEU A 46 4.09 1.43 17.42
C LEU A 46 4.41 0.83 18.80
N ASN A 47 4.72 1.64 19.80
CA ASN A 47 5.13 1.16 21.12
C ASN A 47 4.07 0.28 21.81
N ASP A 48 2.79 0.53 21.54
CA ASP A 48 1.66 -0.24 22.09
C ASP A 48 1.17 -1.34 21.12
N SER A 49 1.94 -1.66 20.08
CA SER A 49 1.56 -2.59 19.04
C SER A 49 2.12 -3.97 19.28
N LEU A 50 1.31 -5.00 19.01
CA LEU A 50 1.75 -6.39 19.14
C LEU A 50 2.53 -6.82 17.88
N LEU A 51 3.83 -7.09 18.05
CA LEU A 51 4.64 -7.70 17.00
C LEU A 51 4.25 -9.17 16.83
N ILE A 52 3.70 -9.55 15.68
CA ILE A 52 3.24 -10.91 15.40
C ILE A 52 4.11 -11.68 14.41
N GLY A 53 4.94 -10.98 13.64
CA GLY A 53 5.81 -11.64 12.68
C GLY A 53 6.81 -10.72 12.01
N THR A 54 7.66 -11.30 11.19
CA THR A 54 8.58 -10.59 10.32
C THR A 54 8.36 -11.01 8.88
N ILE A 55 8.64 -10.09 7.95
CA ILE A 55 8.43 -10.30 6.53
C ILE A 55 9.68 -9.99 5.73
N ALA A 56 9.96 -10.78 4.71
CA ALA A 56 11.06 -10.54 3.79
C ALA A 56 10.73 -11.04 2.38
N THR A 57 11.14 -10.30 1.36
CA THR A 57 11.15 -10.81 -0.01
C THR A 57 12.28 -11.81 -0.20
N LYS A 58 11.96 -13.00 -0.77
CA LYS A 58 12.95 -13.93 -1.31
C LYS A 58 13.27 -13.59 -2.75
N HIS A 59 14.51 -13.84 -3.12
CA HIS A 59 14.97 -13.75 -4.52
C HIS A 59 14.37 -14.92 -5.32
N ASN A 60 13.63 -14.64 -6.36
CA ASN A 60 13.06 -15.64 -7.27
C ASN A 60 13.39 -15.30 -8.71
N GLY A 61 14.70 -15.28 -9.04
CA GLY A 61 15.08 -15.14 -10.45
C GLY A 61 14.56 -13.85 -11.14
N PHE A 62 14.50 -13.88 -12.44
CA PHE A 62 13.99 -12.82 -13.30
C PHE A 62 12.46 -12.90 -13.40
N SER A 63 11.71 -12.43 -12.41
CA SER A 63 10.27 -12.23 -12.56
C SER A 63 10.00 -10.77 -12.94
N GLY A 64 9.27 -10.54 -14.03
CA GLY A 64 8.96 -9.19 -14.51
C GLY A 64 8.09 -8.34 -13.55
N ASP A 65 7.41 -9.00 -12.62
CA ASP A 65 6.43 -8.38 -11.71
C ASP A 65 6.99 -8.19 -10.29
N CYS A 66 7.91 -7.24 -10.12
CA CYS A 66 8.52 -6.99 -8.83
C CYS A 66 8.78 -5.51 -8.54
N ASN A 67 7.93 -4.64 -9.07
CA ASN A 67 7.95 -3.25 -8.68
C ASN A 67 7.53 -3.11 -7.20
N LEU A 68 7.82 -1.95 -6.61
CA LEU A 68 7.59 -1.74 -5.17
C LEU A 68 6.12 -1.94 -4.78
N ARG A 69 5.18 -1.56 -5.65
CA ARG A 69 3.74 -1.73 -5.41
C ARG A 69 3.35 -3.20 -5.31
N GLN A 70 3.80 -4.00 -6.28
CA GLN A 70 3.54 -5.44 -6.30
C GLN A 70 4.14 -6.15 -5.09
N VAL A 71 5.37 -5.76 -4.72
CA VAL A 71 6.03 -6.28 -3.52
C VAL A 71 5.26 -5.89 -2.25
N LYS A 72 4.78 -4.64 -2.14
CA LYS A 72 3.94 -4.21 -1.01
C LYS A 72 2.61 -4.97 -0.96
N ARG A 73 1.91 -5.11 -2.10
CA ARG A 73 0.63 -5.87 -2.17
C ARG A 73 0.81 -7.34 -1.77
N ALA A 74 1.87 -7.99 -2.26
CA ALA A 74 2.18 -9.36 -1.88
C ALA A 74 2.47 -9.47 -0.38
N ALA A 75 3.24 -8.51 0.18
CA ALA A 75 3.51 -8.43 1.60
C ALA A 75 2.24 -8.22 2.44
N GLN A 76 1.34 -7.37 2.00
CA GLN A 76 0.06 -7.11 2.67
C GLN A 76 -0.82 -8.35 2.70
N LYS A 77 -0.86 -9.12 1.61
CA LYS A 77 -1.61 -10.39 1.55
C LYS A 77 -1.09 -11.37 2.60
N GLU A 78 0.21 -11.62 2.62
CA GLU A 78 0.84 -12.54 3.58
C GLU A 78 0.68 -12.09 5.04
N ALA A 79 0.82 -10.78 5.29
CA ALA A 79 0.61 -10.24 6.64
C ALA A 79 -0.83 -10.43 7.13
N LYS A 80 -1.81 -10.26 6.22
CA LYS A 80 -3.23 -10.48 6.52
C LYS A 80 -3.50 -11.92 6.93
N GLU A 81 -2.89 -12.90 6.29
CA GLU A 81 -3.09 -14.32 6.56
C GLU A 81 -2.71 -14.72 7.99
N ILE A 82 -1.76 -14.00 8.61
CA ILE A 82 -1.36 -14.21 10.01
C ILE A 82 -2.05 -13.25 10.99
N GLY A 83 -3.06 -12.50 10.55
CA GLY A 83 -3.79 -11.53 11.39
C GLY A 83 -3.12 -10.16 11.54
N GLY A 84 -2.12 -9.85 10.73
CA GLY A 84 -1.44 -8.55 10.72
C GLY A 84 -2.25 -7.50 9.97
N ASN A 85 -2.30 -6.28 10.54
CA ASN A 85 -2.97 -5.14 9.91
C ASN A 85 -2.03 -3.95 9.67
N LEU A 86 -0.75 -4.08 10.06
CA LEU A 86 0.29 -3.09 9.84
C LEU A 86 1.63 -3.76 9.52
N ILE A 87 2.31 -3.27 8.48
CA ILE A 87 3.68 -3.65 8.13
C ILE A 87 4.58 -2.43 8.31
N PHE A 88 5.62 -2.54 9.13
CA PHE A 88 6.70 -1.57 9.18
C PHE A 88 7.90 -2.07 8.38
N ILE A 89 8.21 -1.41 7.26
CA ILE A 89 9.35 -1.73 6.40
C ILE A 89 10.62 -1.17 7.05
N THR A 90 11.43 -2.05 7.64
CA THR A 90 12.70 -1.68 8.28
C THR A 90 13.85 -1.55 7.28
N ARG A 91 13.75 -2.22 6.14
CA ARG A 91 14.77 -2.16 5.08
C ARG A 91 14.14 -2.29 3.70
N HIS A 92 14.49 -1.37 2.82
CA HIS A 92 14.14 -1.41 1.40
C HIS A 92 15.42 -1.36 0.57
N LYS A 93 15.60 -2.33 -0.33
CA LYS A 93 16.66 -2.31 -1.35
C LYS A 93 16.06 -2.03 -2.71
N LEU A 94 16.60 -1.03 -3.37
CA LEU A 94 16.23 -0.67 -4.74
C LEU A 94 16.67 -1.75 -5.73
N PRO A 95 15.99 -1.86 -6.87
CA PRO A 95 16.42 -2.71 -7.97
C PRO A 95 17.79 -2.28 -8.49
N ASN A 96 18.54 -3.26 -8.98
CA ASN A 96 19.79 -3.06 -9.71
C ASN A 96 19.65 -3.80 -11.05
N ALA A 97 19.75 -3.07 -12.15
CA ALA A 97 19.47 -3.59 -13.49
C ALA A 97 20.33 -4.81 -13.88
N ILE A 98 21.53 -4.97 -13.32
CA ILE A 98 22.46 -6.05 -13.68
C ILE A 98 22.25 -7.30 -12.79
N LEU A 99 22.09 -7.10 -11.47
CA LEU A 99 22.12 -8.19 -10.50
C LEU A 99 20.76 -8.56 -9.95
N ASN A 100 19.83 -7.61 -9.91
CA ASN A 100 18.53 -7.81 -9.28
C ASN A 100 17.51 -6.73 -9.68
N PRO A 101 16.66 -7.00 -10.65
CA PRO A 101 15.69 -6.02 -11.15
C PRO A 101 14.52 -5.76 -10.19
N CYS A 102 14.45 -6.46 -9.07
CA CYS A 102 13.32 -6.42 -8.16
C CYS A 102 13.54 -5.58 -6.91
N HIS A 103 12.52 -4.85 -6.49
CA HIS A 103 12.48 -4.27 -5.16
C HIS A 103 12.49 -5.35 -4.08
N ARG A 104 13.27 -5.14 -3.02
CA ARG A 104 13.33 -6.08 -1.88
C ARG A 104 13.04 -5.34 -0.59
N ILE A 105 12.12 -5.88 0.19
CA ILE A 105 11.77 -5.34 1.49
C ILE A 105 12.05 -6.36 2.60
N ARG A 106 12.33 -5.83 3.80
CA ARG A 106 12.24 -6.53 5.07
C ARG A 106 11.46 -5.67 6.02
N GLY A 107 10.71 -6.28 6.92
CA GLY A 107 9.91 -5.53 7.85
C GLY A 107 9.33 -6.40 8.96
N ASN A 108 8.63 -5.73 9.84
CA ASN A 108 7.90 -6.30 10.96
C ASN A 108 6.42 -6.24 10.67
N ILE A 109 5.68 -7.25 11.10
CA ILE A 109 4.22 -7.32 11.00
C ILE A 109 3.64 -7.13 12.38
N TYR A 110 2.73 -6.20 12.49
CA TYR A 110 2.06 -5.88 13.75
C TYR A 110 0.55 -6.09 13.65
N SER A 111 -0.04 -6.40 14.79
CA SER A 111 -1.45 -6.25 15.04
C SER A 111 -1.66 -5.02 15.92
N VAL A 112 -2.39 -4.03 15.40
CA VAL A 112 -2.64 -2.75 16.08
C VAL A 112 -4.15 -2.53 16.26
N PRO A 113 -4.59 -1.95 17.39
CA PRO A 113 -6.02 -1.70 17.63
C PRO A 113 -6.64 -0.71 16.65
N ASN A 114 -5.88 0.30 16.23
CA ASN A 114 -6.35 1.35 15.31
C ASN A 114 -5.39 1.51 14.13
N PRO A 115 -5.45 0.63 13.13
CA PRO A 115 -4.54 0.67 11.99
C PRO A 115 -4.74 1.91 11.11
N GLU A 116 -5.92 2.52 11.11
CA GLU A 116 -6.22 3.73 10.34
C GLU A 116 -5.40 4.96 10.82
N ALA A 117 -4.90 4.93 12.06
CA ALA A 117 -3.99 5.97 12.55
C ALA A 117 -2.70 6.04 11.73
N PHE A 118 -2.27 4.92 11.18
CA PHE A 118 -1.06 4.79 10.36
C PHE A 118 -1.28 5.03 8.87
N GLU A 119 -2.53 5.23 8.42
CA GLU A 119 -2.84 5.55 7.02
C GLU A 119 -2.36 6.98 6.71
N LYS A 120 -1.29 7.10 5.92
CA LYS A 120 -0.72 8.39 5.52
C LYS A 120 -1.19 8.82 4.15
N GLU A 121 -1.51 7.87 3.31
CA GLU A 121 -1.98 8.07 1.94
C GLU A 121 -3.18 7.17 1.67
N ILE A 122 -4.22 7.71 1.05
CA ILE A 122 -5.40 6.96 0.63
C ILE A 122 -5.35 6.83 -0.88
N LEU A 123 -5.28 5.59 -1.37
CA LEU A 123 -5.43 5.29 -2.79
C LEU A 123 -6.88 5.53 -3.21
N TRP A 124 -7.08 6.27 -4.30
CA TRP A 124 -8.41 6.53 -4.82
C TRP A 124 -9.15 5.22 -5.16
N ASN A 125 -10.38 5.15 -4.71
CA ASN A 125 -11.27 4.02 -4.96
C ASN A 125 -12.72 4.51 -4.91
N THR A 126 -13.57 4.04 -5.83
CA THR A 126 -14.98 4.43 -5.90
C THR A 126 -15.75 4.14 -4.61
N ASN A 127 -15.35 3.10 -3.88
CA ASN A 127 -16.00 2.63 -2.65
C ASN A 127 -15.40 3.25 -1.38
N ARG A 128 -14.24 3.93 -1.47
CA ARG A 128 -13.55 4.57 -0.34
C ARG A 128 -13.74 6.08 -0.41
N LYS A 129 -14.76 6.57 0.28
CA LYS A 129 -14.98 8.02 0.42
C LYS A 129 -14.16 8.57 1.58
N LEU A 130 -13.70 9.83 1.43
CA LEU A 130 -12.99 10.55 2.47
C LEU A 130 -13.89 10.75 3.70
N LYS A 131 -13.26 10.71 4.87
CA LYS A 131 -13.86 10.99 6.17
C LYS A 131 -13.07 12.12 6.84
N VAL A 132 -13.67 12.88 7.74
CA VAL A 132 -12.97 13.97 8.42
C VAL A 132 -11.68 13.49 9.12
N ARG A 133 -11.69 12.31 9.67
CA ARG A 133 -10.51 11.70 10.32
C ARG A 133 -9.33 11.40 9.37
N ASP A 134 -9.56 11.42 8.07
CA ASP A 134 -8.52 11.22 7.07
C ASP A 134 -7.64 12.48 6.91
N PHE A 135 -8.15 13.64 7.31
CA PHE A 135 -7.45 14.91 7.27
C PHE A 135 -6.63 15.12 8.55
N LYS A 136 -5.36 14.71 8.52
CA LYS A 136 -4.47 14.68 9.69
C LYS A 136 -3.54 15.90 9.76
N GLY A 137 -3.54 16.75 8.73
CA GLY A 137 -2.71 17.93 8.66
C GLY A 137 -3.09 19.01 9.70
N SER A 138 -2.09 19.78 10.10
CA SER A 138 -2.30 20.89 11.05
C SER A 138 -3.25 21.94 10.48
N THR A 139 -4.20 22.38 11.28
CA THR A 139 -5.14 23.47 10.96
C THR A 139 -4.63 24.84 11.37
N LYS A 140 -3.46 24.91 12.06
CA LYS A 140 -2.89 26.16 12.57
C LYS A 140 -2.49 27.07 11.41
N ASP A 141 -2.88 28.33 11.48
CA ASP A 141 -2.56 29.40 10.53
C ASP A 141 -2.99 29.10 9.07
N LYS A 142 -3.96 28.19 8.89
CA LYS A 142 -4.50 27.86 7.57
C LYS A 142 -5.67 28.80 7.19
N PRO A 143 -5.73 29.30 5.93
CA PRO A 143 -6.76 30.29 5.53
C PRO A 143 -8.14 29.65 5.32
N PHE A 144 -8.23 28.44 4.81
CA PHE A 144 -9.48 27.78 4.44
C PHE A 144 -10.04 26.91 5.57
N VAL A 145 -11.31 26.53 5.43
CA VAL A 145 -11.99 25.60 6.35
C VAL A 145 -11.42 24.18 6.20
N ALA A 146 -11.13 23.79 4.98
CA ALA A 146 -10.48 22.52 4.67
C ALA A 146 -9.58 22.68 3.44
N ALA A 147 -8.69 21.76 3.21
CA ALA A 147 -7.97 21.62 1.96
C ALA A 147 -7.55 20.17 1.74
N THR A 148 -7.76 19.72 0.52
CA THR A 148 -7.31 18.42 0.01
C THR A 148 -5.97 18.56 -0.69
N ASN A 149 -4.99 17.79 -0.26
CA ASN A 149 -3.76 17.54 -1.00
C ASN A 149 -3.88 16.18 -1.68
N ALA A 150 -4.07 16.20 -2.99
CA ALA A 150 -4.17 14.98 -3.79
C ALA A 150 -3.22 15.07 -4.98
N TYR A 151 -2.66 13.92 -5.36
CA TYR A 151 -1.72 13.82 -6.47
C TYR A 151 -1.87 12.46 -7.16
N PHE A 152 -1.32 12.32 -8.34
CA PHE A 152 -1.17 11.02 -8.97
C PHE A 152 0.30 10.74 -9.28
N GLY A 153 0.65 9.47 -9.19
CA GLY A 153 1.96 8.94 -9.56
C GLY A 153 1.82 7.82 -10.56
N TYR A 154 2.91 7.49 -11.23
CA TYR A 154 2.92 6.36 -12.15
C TYR A 154 4.06 5.40 -11.82
N THR A 155 3.86 4.13 -12.16
CA THR A 155 4.89 3.11 -12.18
C THR A 155 4.93 2.45 -13.54
N THR A 156 6.13 2.07 -13.97
CA THR A 156 6.33 1.34 -15.21
C THR A 156 6.82 -0.06 -14.92
N SER A 157 6.33 -1.03 -15.67
CA SER A 157 6.85 -2.39 -15.72
C SER A 157 7.01 -2.84 -17.16
N VAL A 158 7.99 -3.72 -17.43
CA VAL A 158 8.25 -4.25 -18.77
C VAL A 158 7.89 -5.72 -18.77
N LYS A 159 6.98 -6.10 -19.66
CA LYS A 159 6.74 -7.51 -19.98
C LYS A 159 7.62 -7.91 -21.15
N SER A 160 8.77 -8.49 -20.86
CA SER A 160 9.78 -8.86 -21.86
C SER A 160 9.25 -9.84 -22.89
N GLU A 161 8.39 -10.78 -22.49
CA GLU A 161 7.80 -11.79 -23.38
C GLU A 161 6.88 -11.19 -24.44
N GLU A 162 6.21 -10.08 -24.13
CA GLU A 162 5.28 -9.38 -25.02
C GLU A 162 5.89 -8.12 -25.63
N ASN A 163 7.14 -7.79 -25.29
CA ASN A 163 7.81 -6.53 -25.66
C ASN A 163 6.96 -5.29 -25.33
N THR A 164 6.25 -5.34 -24.21
CA THR A 164 5.25 -4.35 -23.80
C THR A 164 5.68 -3.62 -22.55
N ILE A 165 5.51 -2.28 -22.54
CA ILE A 165 5.66 -1.46 -21.34
C ILE A 165 4.27 -1.23 -20.76
N ILE A 166 4.08 -1.61 -19.51
CA ILE A 166 2.86 -1.32 -18.76
C ILE A 166 3.10 -0.07 -17.92
N ILE A 167 2.23 0.91 -18.05
CA ILE A 167 2.20 2.11 -17.21
C ILE A 167 0.96 2.01 -16.32
N GLU A 168 1.17 1.95 -15.00
CA GLU A 168 0.09 2.01 -14.03
C GLU A 168 0.11 3.40 -13.38
N VAL A 169 -1.03 4.07 -13.33
CA VAL A 169 -1.19 5.38 -12.69
C VAL A 169 -2.13 5.23 -11.50
N ASP A 170 -1.73 5.76 -10.37
CA ASP A 170 -2.52 5.77 -9.14
C ASP A 170 -2.69 7.19 -8.63
N THR A 171 -3.85 7.48 -8.09
CA THR A 171 -4.17 8.75 -7.44
C THR A 171 -4.24 8.57 -5.94
N TYR A 172 -3.59 9.47 -5.22
CA TYR A 172 -3.45 9.44 -3.78
C TYR A 172 -3.98 10.73 -3.15
N PHE A 173 -4.60 10.57 -1.99
CA PHE A 173 -4.90 11.65 -1.06
C PHE A 173 -3.87 11.60 0.06
N ASP A 174 -3.18 12.72 0.32
CA ASP A 174 -2.20 12.83 1.39
C ASP A 174 -2.91 13.26 2.69
N CYS A 175 -2.95 12.35 3.65
CA CYS A 175 -3.61 12.59 4.93
C CYS A 175 -2.90 13.64 5.78
N GLU A 176 -1.55 13.69 5.74
CA GLU A 176 -0.75 14.56 6.60
C GLU A 176 -0.69 16.00 6.07
N LEU A 177 -0.81 16.18 4.74
CA LEU A 177 -0.86 17.50 4.10
C LEU A 177 -2.28 18.04 3.94
N SER A 178 -3.30 17.20 4.03
CA SER A 178 -4.71 17.59 3.99
C SER A 178 -5.22 17.92 5.38
N TYR A 179 -6.00 19.00 5.52
CA TYR A 179 -6.52 19.43 6.81
C TYR A 179 -8.01 19.77 6.76
N PHE A 180 -8.68 19.65 7.89
CA PHE A 180 -10.11 19.93 8.05
C PHE A 180 -10.37 20.60 9.39
N LYS A 181 -10.93 21.84 9.39
CA LYS A 181 -11.35 22.54 10.59
C LYS A 181 -12.78 22.12 10.93
N ASN A 182 -13.06 21.96 12.21
CA ASN A 182 -14.42 21.68 12.66
C ASN A 182 -15.35 22.85 12.29
N ASN A 183 -16.50 22.54 11.66
CA ASN A 183 -17.48 23.54 11.25
C ASN A 183 -18.89 22.95 11.19
N LYS A 184 -19.91 23.84 11.15
CA LYS A 184 -21.34 23.45 11.15
C LYS A 184 -21.79 22.78 9.84
N SER A 185 -21.08 23.01 8.73
CA SER A 185 -21.41 22.49 7.40
C SER A 185 -20.48 21.35 6.98
N GLN A 186 -20.09 20.49 7.94
CA GLN A 186 -19.08 19.48 7.79
C GLN A 186 -19.31 18.56 6.56
N SER A 187 -20.54 18.11 6.35
CA SER A 187 -20.86 17.22 5.21
C SER A 187 -20.69 17.90 3.86
N LEU A 188 -21.10 19.16 3.75
CA LEU A 188 -20.97 19.94 2.52
C LEU A 188 -19.50 20.18 2.18
N VAL A 189 -18.69 20.58 3.18
CA VAL A 189 -17.25 20.80 3.01
C VAL A 189 -16.55 19.49 2.67
N LEU A 190 -16.89 18.39 3.34
CA LEU A 190 -16.29 17.08 3.05
C LEU A 190 -16.59 16.61 1.62
N ASN A 191 -17.82 16.82 1.13
CA ASN A 191 -18.18 16.52 -0.25
C ASN A 191 -17.39 17.38 -1.25
N HIS A 192 -17.13 18.65 -0.93
CA HIS A 192 -16.30 19.52 -1.75
C HIS A 192 -14.86 19.00 -1.80
N GLU A 193 -14.28 18.61 -0.67
CA GLU A 193 -12.93 18.06 -0.60
C GLU A 193 -12.83 16.70 -1.34
N GLN A 194 -13.88 15.87 -1.27
CA GLN A 194 -13.97 14.64 -2.07
C GLN A 194 -13.91 14.93 -3.58
N LEU A 195 -14.57 16.01 -4.04
CA LEU A 195 -14.53 16.39 -5.46
C LEU A 195 -13.12 16.75 -5.92
N HIS A 196 -12.31 17.39 -5.10
CA HIS A 196 -10.90 17.65 -5.42
C HIS A 196 -10.14 16.35 -5.64
N PHE A 197 -10.36 15.34 -4.81
CA PHE A 197 -9.75 14.02 -4.97
C PHE A 197 -10.25 13.29 -6.22
N ASP A 198 -11.56 13.34 -6.49
CA ASP A 198 -12.18 12.74 -7.68
C ASP A 198 -11.71 13.42 -8.98
N ILE A 199 -11.52 14.75 -8.97
CA ILE A 199 -10.97 15.51 -10.11
C ILE A 199 -9.51 15.09 -10.38
N THR A 200 -8.71 14.91 -9.34
CA THR A 200 -7.33 14.44 -9.49
C THR A 200 -7.27 13.08 -10.19
N GLU A 201 -8.15 12.14 -9.82
CA GLU A 201 -8.30 10.86 -10.48
C GLU A 201 -8.75 11.00 -11.94
N LEU A 202 -9.70 11.89 -12.21
CA LEU A 202 -10.14 12.16 -13.59
C LEU A 202 -8.98 12.61 -14.48
N TYR A 203 -8.10 13.48 -13.98
CA TYR A 203 -6.92 13.91 -14.70
C TYR A 203 -5.87 12.82 -14.84
N ALA A 204 -5.69 11.97 -13.84
CA ALA A 204 -4.83 10.80 -13.91
C ALA A 204 -5.26 9.86 -15.05
N ARG A 205 -6.56 9.58 -15.18
CA ARG A 205 -7.12 8.79 -16.29
C ARG A 205 -6.92 9.45 -17.66
N LYS A 206 -7.10 10.76 -17.75
CA LYS A 206 -6.85 11.51 -19.00
C LYS A 206 -5.38 11.49 -19.38
N PHE A 207 -4.49 11.45 -18.42
CA PHE A 207 -3.04 11.35 -18.66
C PHE A 207 -2.66 10.04 -19.35
N ILE A 208 -3.29 8.92 -18.98
CA ILE A 208 -3.03 7.60 -19.57
C ILE A 208 -3.57 7.50 -21.00
N GLN A 209 -4.63 8.24 -21.34
CA GLN A 209 -5.30 8.18 -22.65
C GLN A 209 -4.57 8.95 -23.76
N ARG A 210 -3.50 9.66 -23.47
CA ARG A 210 -2.68 10.42 -24.43
C ARG A 210 -1.43 9.69 -24.83
#